data_20bf3b0ca47cf17d2d2da45df7fd2b0f
#
_entry.id   20bf3b0ca47cf17d2d2da45df7fd2b0f
#
_cell.length_a   1.000
_cell.length_b   1.000
_cell.length_c   1.000
_cell.angle_alpha   90.00
_cell.angle_beta   90.00
_cell.angle_gamma   90.00
#
_symmetry.space_group_name_H-M   'P 1'
#
loop_
_entity.id
_entity.type
_entity.pdbx_description
1 polymer ?
#
loop_
_entity_poly.entity_id
_entity_poly.type
_entity_poly.pdbx_seq_one_letter_code
_entity_poly.pdbx_strand_id
1 'polypeptide(L)'
;EDYEIHYSGVPYTTGLVPELIQSDVSSLMKFGMLIMVLILLLNLRNIFAVGMVISVIFLSLISMLGFMGWIVLLTGSSKFYFTLLDSSMPIILLTIANSDGVHIITKFYREFRKDKEVKKAVYRTMDAMMFPIFLTSLTTAVAFFTLIWTPLNPLTGYGISIGFGIVW
;
A
#
# COMPACT_ATOMS: atom_id res chain seq x y z
N GLU A 1 -47.79 11.00 -14.58
CA GLU A 1 -46.77 10.14 -15.23
C GLU A 1 -45.41 10.69 -14.81
N ASP A 2 -44.68 9.96 -13.93
CA ASP A 2 -43.33 10.32 -13.52
C ASP A 2 -42.39 9.86 -14.63
N TYR A 3 -41.82 10.80 -15.36
CA TYR A 3 -40.77 10.51 -16.36
C TYR A 3 -39.41 10.49 -15.66
N GLU A 4 -38.73 9.33 -15.68
CA GLU A 4 -37.31 9.23 -15.31
C GLU A 4 -36.43 9.71 -16.44
N ILE A 5 -35.71 10.80 -16.23
CA ILE A 5 -34.78 11.37 -17.20
C ILE A 5 -33.43 10.70 -17.04
N HIS A 6 -33.01 9.92 -18.03
CA HIS A 6 -31.68 9.29 -18.05
C HIS A 6 -30.70 10.15 -18.86
N TYR A 7 -29.61 10.56 -18.24
CA TYR A 7 -28.52 11.27 -18.91
C TYR A 7 -27.47 10.27 -19.38
N SER A 8 -27.01 10.41 -20.61
CA SER A 8 -25.91 9.61 -21.16
C SER A 8 -25.02 10.46 -22.06
N GLY A 9 -23.79 10.01 -22.25
CA GLY A 9 -22.82 10.66 -23.12
C GLY A 9 -21.45 10.85 -22.47
N VAL A 10 -20.43 11.06 -23.31
CA VAL A 10 -19.03 11.21 -22.87
C VAL A 10 -18.84 12.27 -21.78
N PRO A 11 -19.42 13.47 -21.88
CA PRO A 11 -19.26 14.50 -20.82
C PRO A 11 -19.83 14.05 -19.48
N TYR A 12 -20.96 13.36 -19.48
CA TYR A 12 -21.61 12.85 -18.26
C TYR A 12 -20.75 11.75 -17.61
N THR A 13 -20.29 10.77 -18.39
CA THR A 13 -19.45 9.68 -17.87
C THR A 13 -18.08 10.19 -17.41
N THR A 14 -17.48 11.16 -18.11
CA THR A 14 -16.18 11.73 -17.71
C THR A 14 -16.26 12.51 -16.40
N GLY A 15 -17.41 13.12 -16.09
CA GLY A 15 -17.63 13.81 -14.82
C GLY A 15 -17.98 12.85 -13.67
N LEU A 16 -18.86 11.88 -13.92
CA LEU A 16 -19.41 11.00 -12.89
C LEU A 16 -18.46 9.84 -12.49
N VAL A 17 -17.75 9.24 -13.47
CA VAL A 17 -16.88 8.09 -13.23
C VAL A 17 -15.78 8.37 -12.20
N PRO A 18 -15.04 9.48 -12.25
CA PRO A 18 -14.04 9.80 -11.24
C PRO A 18 -14.60 9.87 -9.81
N GLU A 19 -15.76 10.48 -9.65
CA GLU A 19 -16.41 10.63 -8.34
C GLU A 19 -16.85 9.26 -7.79
N LEU A 20 -17.45 8.41 -8.62
CA LEU A 20 -17.83 7.05 -8.24
C LEU A 20 -16.61 6.20 -7.86
N ILE A 21 -15.55 6.22 -8.68
CA ILE A 21 -14.31 5.49 -8.39
C ILE A 21 -13.72 5.96 -7.05
N GLN A 22 -13.68 7.26 -6.80
CA GLN A 22 -13.13 7.79 -5.55
C GLN A 22 -13.96 7.39 -4.34
N SER A 23 -15.28 7.39 -4.46
CA SER A 23 -16.21 6.91 -3.42
C SER A 23 -16.00 5.40 -3.16
N ASP A 24 -15.93 4.59 -4.20
CA ASP A 24 -15.75 3.16 -4.09
C ASP A 24 -14.38 2.80 -3.49
N VAL A 25 -13.31 3.44 -3.95
CA VAL A 25 -11.97 3.26 -3.39
C VAL A 25 -11.94 3.64 -1.91
N SER A 26 -12.54 4.76 -1.53
CA SER A 26 -12.64 5.19 -0.12
C SER A 26 -13.39 4.17 0.75
N SER A 27 -14.48 3.63 0.23
CA SER A 27 -15.29 2.62 0.93
C SER A 27 -14.54 1.30 1.06
N LEU A 28 -13.90 0.84 -0.02
CA LEU A 28 -13.06 -0.36 -0.03
C LEU A 28 -11.86 -0.23 0.91
N MET A 29 -11.22 0.95 0.96
CA MET A 29 -10.12 1.21 1.90
C MET A 29 -10.58 1.10 3.36
N LYS A 30 -11.70 1.74 3.72
CA LYS A 30 -12.22 1.68 5.09
C LYS A 30 -12.57 0.25 5.49
N PHE A 31 -13.27 -0.46 4.61
CA PHE A 31 -13.68 -1.85 4.85
C PHE A 31 -12.47 -2.80 4.87
N GLY A 32 -11.53 -2.65 3.94
CA GLY A 32 -10.29 -3.41 3.89
C GLY A 32 -9.42 -3.18 5.13
N MET A 33 -9.29 -1.92 5.59
CA MET A 33 -8.56 -1.60 6.80
C MET A 33 -9.23 -2.21 8.04
N LEU A 34 -10.56 -2.18 8.14
CA LEU A 34 -11.30 -2.79 9.23
C LEU A 34 -11.06 -4.31 9.29
N ILE A 35 -11.20 -4.99 8.16
CA ILE A 35 -10.93 -6.43 8.06
C ILE A 35 -9.47 -6.74 8.42
N MET A 36 -8.52 -5.95 7.91
CA MET A 36 -7.10 -6.09 8.21
C MET A 36 -6.83 -5.99 9.71
N VAL A 37 -7.35 -4.96 10.37
CA VAL A 37 -7.19 -4.77 11.82
C VAL A 37 -7.78 -5.94 12.59
N LEU A 38 -8.95 -6.44 12.19
CA LEU A 38 -9.59 -7.62 12.79
C LEU A 38 -8.70 -8.86 12.67
N ILE A 39 -8.20 -9.15 11.48
CA ILE A 39 -7.29 -10.28 11.21
C ILE A 39 -6.00 -10.14 12.02
N LEU A 40 -5.42 -8.93 12.06
CA LEU A 40 -4.23 -8.64 12.86
C LEU A 40 -4.47 -8.90 14.36
N LEU A 41 -5.59 -8.43 14.90
CA LEU A 41 -5.96 -8.64 16.29
C LEU A 41 -6.12 -10.13 16.62
N LEU A 42 -6.77 -10.89 15.75
CA LEU A 42 -6.94 -12.34 15.90
C LEU A 42 -5.60 -13.09 15.87
N ASN A 43 -4.71 -12.70 14.95
CA ASN A 43 -3.40 -13.33 14.79
C ASN A 43 -2.42 -12.96 15.91
N LEU A 44 -2.26 -11.68 16.18
CA LEU A 44 -1.23 -11.16 17.08
C LEU A 44 -1.69 -11.13 18.54
N ARG A 45 -3.00 -11.09 18.79
CA ARG A 45 -3.61 -11.03 20.14
C ARG A 45 -2.99 -9.95 21.04
N ASN A 46 -2.41 -8.91 20.44
CA ASN A 46 -1.74 -7.83 21.15
C ASN A 46 -1.97 -6.51 20.39
N ILE A 47 -2.66 -5.58 21.03
CA ILE A 47 -3.03 -4.28 20.43
C ILE A 47 -1.81 -3.43 20.09
N PHE A 48 -0.73 -3.49 20.88
CA PHE A 48 0.50 -2.75 20.61
C PHE A 48 1.18 -3.25 19.33
N ALA A 49 1.20 -4.56 19.11
CA ALA A 49 1.76 -5.14 17.89
C ALA A 49 0.97 -4.73 16.65
N VAL A 50 -0.37 -4.73 16.75
CA VAL A 50 -1.26 -4.23 15.69
C VAL A 50 -0.98 -2.75 15.41
N GLY A 51 -0.87 -1.93 16.45
CA GLY A 51 -0.53 -0.52 16.33
C GLY A 51 0.81 -0.28 15.63
N MET A 52 1.83 -1.09 15.90
CA MET A 52 3.12 -1.00 15.23
C MET A 52 3.00 -1.30 13.72
N VAL A 53 2.30 -2.36 13.34
CA VAL A 53 2.10 -2.70 11.90
C VAL A 53 1.36 -1.57 11.20
N ILE A 54 0.28 -1.08 11.78
CA ILE A 54 -0.51 0.02 11.22
C ILE A 54 0.35 1.28 11.06
N SER A 55 1.16 1.61 12.06
CA SER A 55 2.04 2.80 12.01
C SER A 55 3.06 2.70 10.87
N VAL A 56 3.65 1.53 10.65
CA VAL A 56 4.59 1.30 9.54
C VAL A 56 3.89 1.48 8.19
N ILE A 57 2.67 0.95 8.04
CA ILE A 57 1.88 1.09 6.82
C ILE A 57 1.57 2.56 6.53
N PHE A 58 1.10 3.32 7.53
CA PHE A 58 0.84 4.75 7.35
C PHE A 58 2.09 5.54 7.00
N LEU A 59 3.21 5.24 7.65
CA LEU A 59 4.48 5.90 7.36
C LEU A 59 4.96 5.61 5.93
N SER A 60 4.79 4.38 5.46
CA SER A 60 5.09 3.98 4.08
C SER A 60 4.20 4.70 3.06
N LEU A 61 2.90 4.84 3.35
CA LEU A 61 1.97 5.60 2.49
C LEU A 61 2.37 7.08 2.39
N ILE A 62 2.66 7.71 3.54
CA ILE A 62 3.09 9.11 3.58
C ILE A 62 4.41 9.30 2.81
N SER A 63 5.35 8.38 2.98
CA SER A 63 6.62 8.42 2.28
C SER A 63 6.46 8.27 0.76
N MET A 64 5.62 7.33 0.32
CA MET A 64 5.32 7.12 -1.09
C MET A 64 4.67 8.35 -1.74
N LEU A 65 3.64 8.92 -1.10
CA LEU A 65 2.98 10.13 -1.61
C LEU A 65 3.91 11.34 -1.56
N GLY A 66 4.72 11.45 -0.51
CA GLY A 66 5.75 12.48 -0.38
C GLY A 66 6.80 12.39 -1.48
N PHE A 67 7.26 11.19 -1.80
CA PHE A 67 8.20 10.93 -2.91
C PHE A 67 7.61 11.35 -4.25
N MET A 68 6.35 10.98 -4.51
CA MET A 68 5.64 11.38 -5.73
C MET A 68 5.54 12.92 -5.85
N GLY A 69 5.14 13.59 -4.76
CA GLY A 69 5.08 15.04 -4.71
C GLY A 69 6.46 15.72 -4.90
N TRP A 70 7.50 15.15 -4.32
CA TRP A 70 8.89 15.63 -4.47
C TRP A 70 9.37 15.56 -5.93
N ILE A 71 9.10 14.45 -6.61
CA ILE A 71 9.47 14.32 -8.03
C ILE A 71 8.73 15.37 -8.87
N VAL A 72 7.43 15.60 -8.62
CA VAL A 72 6.67 16.64 -9.33
C VAL A 72 7.30 18.01 -9.12
N LEU A 73 7.68 18.37 -7.89
CA LEU A 73 8.30 19.65 -7.55
C LEU A 73 9.66 19.84 -8.21
N LEU A 74 10.47 18.79 -8.27
CA LEU A 74 11.84 18.87 -8.81
C LEU A 74 11.89 18.80 -10.33
N THR A 75 11.02 18.01 -10.95
CA THR A 75 11.10 17.73 -12.40
C THR A 75 10.00 18.41 -13.21
N GLY A 76 8.92 18.86 -12.58
CA GLY A 76 7.73 19.38 -13.28
C GLY A 76 7.04 18.34 -14.17
N SER A 77 7.37 17.05 -14.00
CA SER A 77 6.91 15.98 -14.88
C SER A 77 5.44 15.64 -14.65
N SER A 78 4.62 15.78 -15.67
CA SER A 78 3.20 15.42 -15.66
C SER A 78 2.94 13.91 -15.45
N LYS A 79 3.96 13.07 -15.61
CA LYS A 79 3.86 11.61 -15.39
C LYS A 79 3.56 11.23 -13.95
N PHE A 80 3.85 12.13 -13.01
CA PHE A 80 3.65 11.93 -11.57
C PHE A 80 2.46 12.73 -11.03
N TYR A 81 1.65 13.34 -11.89
CA TYR A 81 0.41 13.96 -11.45
C TYR A 81 -0.57 12.91 -11.00
N PHE A 82 -1.24 13.18 -9.87
CA PHE A 82 -2.20 12.27 -9.30
C PHE A 82 -3.35 12.01 -10.28
N THR A 83 -3.56 10.74 -10.61
CA THR A 83 -4.59 10.26 -11.52
C THR A 83 -5.59 9.35 -10.80
N LEU A 84 -6.65 8.95 -11.49
CA LEU A 84 -7.60 7.97 -10.95
C LEU A 84 -6.96 6.63 -10.57
N LEU A 85 -5.93 6.21 -11.32
CA LEU A 85 -5.19 4.98 -11.03
C LEU A 85 -4.49 5.06 -9.67
N ASP A 86 -3.95 6.22 -9.33
CA ASP A 86 -3.20 6.44 -8.10
C ASP A 86 -4.07 6.28 -6.84
N SER A 87 -5.38 6.41 -6.98
CA SER A 87 -6.34 6.13 -5.92
C SER A 87 -6.27 4.67 -5.42
N SER A 88 -5.79 3.74 -6.23
CA SER A 88 -5.59 2.34 -5.86
C SER A 88 -4.26 2.05 -5.13
N MET A 89 -3.27 2.94 -5.20
CA MET A 89 -1.95 2.76 -4.58
C MET A 89 -2.01 2.42 -3.09
N PRO A 90 -2.81 3.12 -2.27
CA PRO A 90 -2.90 2.82 -0.84
C PRO A 90 -3.38 1.40 -0.56
N ILE A 91 -4.31 0.87 -1.34
CA ILE A 91 -4.86 -0.49 -1.16
C ILE A 91 -3.76 -1.53 -1.43
N ILE A 92 -2.99 -1.34 -2.50
CA ILE A 92 -1.90 -2.25 -2.87
C ILE A 92 -0.82 -2.24 -1.80
N LEU A 93 -0.36 -1.06 -1.39
CA LEU A 93 0.68 -0.92 -0.40
C LEU A 93 0.25 -1.48 0.97
N LEU A 94 -0.99 -1.20 1.38
CA LEU A 94 -1.59 -1.73 2.60
C LEU A 94 -1.59 -3.26 2.61
N THR A 95 -1.91 -3.89 1.49
CA THR A 95 -1.98 -5.35 1.38
C THR A 95 -0.58 -5.98 1.50
N ILE A 96 0.42 -5.43 0.80
CA ILE A 96 1.79 -5.94 0.80
C ILE A 96 2.45 -5.72 2.17
N ALA A 97 2.44 -4.48 2.67
CA ALA A 97 3.06 -4.14 3.94
C ALA A 97 2.43 -4.88 5.14
N ASN A 98 1.11 -5.13 5.09
CA ASN A 98 0.44 -5.94 6.11
C ASN A 98 0.97 -7.37 6.14
N SER A 99 1.15 -8.00 4.99
CA SER A 99 1.68 -9.37 4.89
C SER A 99 3.05 -9.47 5.55
N ASP A 100 3.97 -8.60 5.19
CA ASP A 100 5.34 -8.60 5.72
C ASP A 100 5.36 -8.29 7.22
N GLY A 101 4.58 -7.31 7.66
CA GLY A 101 4.44 -6.95 9.08
C GLY A 101 3.95 -8.10 9.95
N VAL A 102 2.94 -8.85 9.49
CA VAL A 102 2.42 -10.03 10.20
C VAL A 102 3.50 -11.11 10.33
N HIS A 103 4.24 -11.39 9.25
CA HIS A 103 5.29 -12.41 9.26
C HIS A 103 6.42 -12.04 10.23
N ILE A 104 6.90 -10.80 10.20
CA ILE A 104 7.95 -10.32 11.12
C ILE A 104 7.49 -10.45 12.57
N ILE A 105 6.33 -9.93 12.92
CA ILE A 105 5.87 -9.89 14.30
C ILE A 105 5.54 -11.29 14.81
N THR A 106 4.93 -12.13 14.00
CA THR A 106 4.64 -13.53 14.38
C THR A 106 5.93 -14.28 14.64
N LYS A 107 6.95 -14.11 13.80
CA LYS A 107 8.28 -14.71 14.01
C LYS A 107 8.93 -14.18 15.27
N PHE A 108 8.87 -12.84 15.49
CA PHE A 108 9.40 -12.22 16.71
C PHE A 108 8.79 -12.81 17.97
N TYR A 109 7.46 -12.92 18.07
CA TYR A 109 6.83 -13.51 19.24
C TYR A 109 7.20 -14.97 19.43
N ARG A 110 7.38 -15.73 18.37
CA ARG A 110 7.83 -17.13 18.45
C ARG A 110 9.24 -17.23 19.02
N GLU A 111 10.17 -16.37 18.58
CA GLU A 111 11.54 -16.34 19.10
C GLU A 111 11.60 -15.79 20.54
N PHE A 112 10.80 -14.77 20.85
CA PHE A 112 10.73 -14.19 22.19
C PHE A 112 10.24 -15.18 23.24
N ARG A 113 9.31 -16.07 22.87
CA ARG A 113 8.81 -17.11 23.80
C ARG A 113 9.88 -18.11 24.21
N LYS A 114 10.95 -18.31 23.44
CA LYS A 114 12.00 -19.27 23.75
C LYS A 114 12.89 -18.81 24.91
N ASP A 115 13.41 -17.59 24.81
CA ASP A 115 14.44 -17.10 25.72
C ASP A 115 13.96 -15.92 26.58
N LYS A 116 12.81 -15.34 26.30
CA LYS A 116 12.24 -14.11 26.91
C LYS A 116 13.19 -12.91 26.88
N GLU A 117 14.17 -12.93 25.96
CA GLU A 117 15.17 -11.88 25.78
C GLU A 117 14.90 -11.15 24.45
N VAL A 118 14.52 -9.85 24.56
CA VAL A 118 14.11 -9.03 23.41
C VAL A 118 15.21 -8.95 22.35
N LYS A 119 16.46 -8.68 22.74
CA LYS A 119 17.57 -8.51 21.80
C LYS A 119 17.82 -9.77 20.96
N LYS A 120 17.83 -10.93 21.59
CA LYS A 120 18.01 -12.21 20.88
C LYS A 120 16.84 -12.52 19.94
N ALA A 121 15.60 -12.24 20.40
CA ALA A 121 14.41 -12.44 19.60
C ALA A 121 14.43 -11.55 18.33
N VAL A 122 14.79 -10.26 18.49
CA VAL A 122 14.94 -9.34 17.34
C VAL A 122 16.00 -9.84 16.39
N TYR A 123 17.20 -10.15 16.88
CA TYR A 123 18.32 -10.61 16.04
C TYR A 123 17.93 -11.87 15.23
N ARG A 124 17.38 -12.91 15.89
CA ARG A 124 16.95 -14.13 15.21
C ARG A 124 15.81 -13.93 14.23
N THR A 125 14.93 -12.98 14.52
CA THR A 125 13.82 -12.64 13.62
C THR A 125 14.34 -11.97 12.37
N MET A 126 15.21 -10.98 12.53
CA MET A 126 15.79 -10.25 11.38
C MET A 126 16.68 -11.16 10.55
N ASP A 127 17.52 -11.98 11.18
CA ASP A 127 18.36 -12.96 10.49
C ASP A 127 17.55 -13.94 9.62
N ALA A 128 16.40 -14.39 10.12
CA ALA A 128 15.54 -15.33 9.42
C ALA A 128 14.61 -14.69 8.38
N MET A 129 14.19 -13.43 8.57
CA MET A 129 13.12 -12.80 7.78
C MET A 129 13.64 -11.71 6.82
N MET A 130 14.80 -11.09 7.11
CA MET A 130 15.27 -9.96 6.31
C MET A 130 15.51 -10.34 4.85
N PHE A 131 16.18 -11.44 4.59
CA PHE A 131 16.47 -11.87 3.23
C PHE A 131 15.20 -12.28 2.43
N PRO A 132 14.30 -13.13 2.94
CA PRO A 132 13.05 -13.44 2.26
C PRO A 132 12.19 -12.21 1.98
N ILE A 133 12.02 -11.30 2.96
CA ILE A 133 11.20 -10.10 2.79
C ILE A 133 11.86 -9.14 1.78
N PHE A 134 13.17 -8.94 1.88
CA PHE A 134 13.89 -8.13 0.89
C PHE A 134 13.71 -8.68 -0.54
N LEU A 135 13.80 -10.01 -0.70
CA LEU A 135 13.65 -10.63 -2.01
C LEU A 135 12.21 -10.47 -2.55
N THR A 136 11.18 -10.68 -1.72
CA THR A 136 9.78 -10.48 -2.13
C THR A 136 9.49 -9.01 -2.45
N SER A 137 9.96 -8.07 -1.64
CA SER A 137 9.82 -6.64 -1.89
C SER A 137 10.54 -6.22 -3.18
N LEU A 138 11.76 -6.71 -3.39
CA LEU A 138 12.54 -6.41 -4.60
C LEU A 138 11.87 -6.95 -5.86
N THR A 139 11.43 -8.21 -5.85
CA THR A 139 10.77 -8.82 -7.02
C THR A 139 9.47 -8.12 -7.35
N THR A 140 8.69 -7.73 -6.35
CA THR A 140 7.44 -7.00 -6.54
C THR A 140 7.71 -5.57 -7.04
N ALA A 141 8.68 -4.87 -6.47
CA ALA A 141 9.08 -3.54 -6.94
C ALA A 141 9.57 -3.56 -8.39
N VAL A 142 10.39 -4.54 -8.77
CA VAL A 142 10.84 -4.73 -10.16
C VAL A 142 9.64 -4.93 -11.09
N ALA A 143 8.65 -5.72 -10.69
CA ALA A 143 7.42 -5.89 -11.48
C ALA A 143 6.70 -4.57 -11.71
N PHE A 144 6.58 -3.70 -10.69
CA PHE A 144 6.01 -2.36 -10.87
C PHE A 144 6.89 -1.44 -11.72
N PHE A 145 8.21 -1.52 -11.60
CA PHE A 145 9.13 -0.74 -12.43
C PHE A 145 9.05 -1.10 -13.91
N THR A 146 8.59 -2.30 -14.29
CA THR A 146 8.37 -2.61 -15.72
C THR A 146 7.35 -1.69 -16.37
N LEU A 147 6.46 -1.05 -15.60
CA LEU A 147 5.51 -0.05 -16.13
C LEU A 147 6.18 1.20 -16.69
N ILE A 148 7.47 1.43 -16.43
CA ILE A 148 8.25 2.53 -17.03
C ILE A 148 8.29 2.43 -18.56
N TRP A 149 8.31 1.21 -19.09
CA TRP A 149 8.35 0.96 -20.53
C TRP A 149 6.97 1.03 -21.20
N THR A 150 5.92 1.29 -20.45
CA THR A 150 4.58 1.42 -20.99
C THR A 150 4.43 2.78 -21.69
N PRO A 151 3.78 2.85 -22.87
CA PRO A 151 3.57 4.11 -23.60
C PRO A 151 2.57 5.05 -22.90
N LEU A 152 1.91 4.60 -21.83
CA LEU A 152 0.93 5.38 -21.08
C LEU A 152 1.61 6.13 -19.92
N ASN A 153 1.71 7.44 -20.05
CA ASN A 153 2.36 8.30 -19.05
C ASN A 153 1.90 8.11 -17.60
N PRO A 154 0.59 7.96 -17.29
CA PRO A 154 0.15 7.72 -15.92
C PRO A 154 0.70 6.44 -15.29
N LEU A 155 0.85 5.36 -16.07
CA LEU A 155 1.39 4.09 -15.58
C LEU A 155 2.86 4.16 -15.21
N THR A 156 3.63 5.06 -15.87
CA THR A 156 5.05 5.27 -15.52
C THR A 156 5.18 5.82 -14.10
N GLY A 157 4.45 6.88 -13.76
CA GLY A 157 4.45 7.49 -12.43
C GLY A 157 3.92 6.53 -11.37
N TYR A 158 2.82 5.85 -11.68
CA TYR A 158 2.20 4.82 -10.85
C TYR A 158 3.19 3.70 -10.48
N GLY A 159 3.86 3.11 -11.47
CA GLY A 159 4.81 2.01 -11.25
C GLY A 159 6.01 2.42 -10.41
N ILE A 160 6.58 3.59 -10.67
CA ILE A 160 7.72 4.12 -9.90
C ILE A 160 7.32 4.40 -8.45
N SER A 161 6.18 5.02 -8.22
CA SER A 161 5.71 5.40 -6.89
C SER A 161 5.40 4.18 -6.03
N ILE A 162 4.70 3.18 -6.58
CA ILE A 162 4.44 1.93 -5.85
C ILE A 162 5.74 1.15 -5.64
N GLY A 163 6.59 1.02 -6.67
CA GLY A 163 7.87 0.33 -6.54
C GLY A 163 8.74 0.93 -5.43
N PHE A 164 8.79 2.27 -5.34
CA PHE A 164 9.44 2.95 -4.23
C PHE A 164 8.79 2.63 -2.88
N GLY A 165 7.45 2.73 -2.79
CA GLY A 165 6.73 2.47 -1.53
C GLY A 165 6.88 1.04 -1.00
N ILE A 166 7.10 0.06 -1.87
CA ILE A 166 7.34 -1.33 -1.49
C ILE A 166 8.75 -1.54 -0.95
N VAL A 167 9.76 -0.88 -1.54
CA VAL A 167 11.17 -1.04 -1.11
C VAL A 167 11.47 -0.25 0.15
N TRP A 168 10.77 0.88 0.34
CA TRP A 168 10.95 1.77 1.50
C TRP A 168 10.42 1.16 2.78
#